data_2033c159ad3451b0f7a0528a0ba6fe52
#
_entry.id   2033c159ad3451b0f7a0528a0ba6fe52
#
_cell.length_a   1.000
_cell.length_b   1.000
_cell.length_c   1.000
_cell.angle_alpha   90.00
_cell.angle_beta   90.00
_cell.angle_gamma   90.00
#
_symmetry.space_group_name_H-M   'P 1'
#
loop_
_entity.id
_entity.type
_entity.pdbx_description
1 polymer ?
#
loop_
_entity_poly.entity_id
_entity_poly.type
_entity_poly.pdbx_seq_one_letter_code
_entity_poly.pdbx_strand_id
1 'polypeptide(L)'
;MSELEIRNLNKTFRISKKASVTALDNISINVGSGEFAVLVGPSGCGKSTLLNIVAGLDTCDPGGEVLLDGKQIKGPGADRGMVFQSYTLFPWLSVRKNIEFGPSLRKVSEPERRAVAEKFIKETGLTGFEDMLPGGLSGGMKQRVAIARTLANSPKMLLMDEPFGALDAQTRAVMQEMLSKVWQKERTTVLFVTHDIDEAILMGTKIYVMSRRPGRIKQMIPVNISGERGHKVTLSPEFLAIKQQIMDLIWEESEQASMEVNGDGI
;
A
#
# COMPACT_ATOMS: atom_id res chain seq x y z
N MET A 1 -11.25 11.59 -9.60
CA MET A 1 -9.84 11.26 -9.42
C MET A 1 -9.36 12.03 -8.19
N SER A 2 -8.54 11.42 -7.34
CA SER A 2 -8.31 11.97 -5.99
C SER A 2 -6.84 12.16 -5.70
N GLU A 3 -6.51 13.25 -4.99
CA GLU A 3 -5.15 13.64 -4.61
C GLU A 3 -4.98 13.52 -3.08
N LEU A 4 -3.87 12.90 -2.65
CA LEU A 4 -3.46 12.85 -1.25
C LEU A 4 -2.34 13.85 -1.02
N GLU A 5 -2.52 14.72 -0.02
CA GLU A 5 -1.46 15.57 0.51
C GLU A 5 -1.21 15.25 1.98
N ILE A 6 0.05 15.06 2.33
CA ILE A 6 0.52 14.98 3.72
C ILE A 6 1.50 16.10 3.94
N ARG A 7 1.28 16.89 5.01
CA ARG A 7 2.10 18.06 5.34
C ARG A 7 2.59 17.98 6.78
N ASN A 8 3.90 18.06 6.96
CA ASN A 8 4.59 18.15 8.26
C ASN A 8 4.11 17.11 9.28
N LEU A 9 3.81 15.89 8.83
CA LEU A 9 3.24 14.85 9.68
C LEU A 9 4.30 14.31 10.63
N ASN A 10 3.99 14.34 11.91
CA ASN A 10 4.75 13.76 13.01
C ASN A 10 3.92 12.69 13.71
N LYS A 11 4.57 11.67 14.24
CA LYS A 11 3.92 10.66 15.08
C LYS A 11 4.85 10.15 16.14
N THR A 12 4.45 10.35 17.41
CA THR A 12 5.16 9.87 18.58
C THR A 12 4.26 8.93 19.39
N PHE A 13 4.75 7.75 19.68
CA PHE A 13 4.06 6.78 20.54
C PHE A 13 4.58 6.88 21.97
N ARG A 14 3.66 7.00 22.91
CA ARG A 14 3.98 6.96 24.34
C ARG A 14 4.04 5.49 24.79
N ILE A 15 5.23 5.00 25.15
CA ILE A 15 5.42 3.63 25.61
C ILE A 15 5.13 3.53 27.11
N SER A 16 5.53 4.55 27.88
CA SER A 16 5.30 4.63 29.33
C SER A 16 5.18 6.09 29.78
N LYS A 17 5.00 6.31 31.10
CA LYS A 17 4.98 7.68 31.65
C LYS A 17 6.29 8.46 31.40
N LYS A 18 7.41 7.75 31.20
CA LYS A 18 8.76 8.35 31.05
C LYS A 18 9.42 8.07 29.70
N ALA A 19 8.81 7.28 28.82
CA ALA A 19 9.39 6.90 27.54
C ALA A 19 8.42 7.11 26.39
N SER A 20 8.91 7.73 25.34
CA SER A 20 8.21 7.90 24.06
C SER A 20 9.14 7.52 22.91
N VAL A 21 8.57 7.12 21.78
CA VAL A 21 9.29 6.81 20.55
C VAL A 21 8.67 7.57 19.41
N THR A 22 9.47 8.40 18.76
CA THR A 22 9.09 9.07 17.52
C THR A 22 9.17 8.06 16.38
N ALA A 23 8.03 7.75 15.78
CA ALA A 23 7.92 6.84 14.64
C ALA A 23 8.10 7.56 13.31
N LEU A 24 7.49 8.74 13.19
CA LEU A 24 7.53 9.58 12.00
C LEU A 24 7.93 11.00 12.38
N ASP A 25 8.79 11.61 11.58
CA ASP A 25 9.31 12.95 11.79
C ASP A 25 9.24 13.75 10.49
N ASN A 26 8.41 14.80 10.50
CA ASN A 26 8.25 15.78 9.43
C ASN A 26 7.99 15.16 8.04
N ILE A 27 7.06 14.21 7.96
CA ILE A 27 6.68 13.59 6.69
C ILE A 27 5.83 14.54 5.87
N SER A 28 6.29 14.82 4.65
CA SER A 28 5.52 15.56 3.64
C SER A 28 5.59 14.82 2.31
N ILE A 29 4.43 14.37 1.79
CA ILE A 29 4.31 13.69 0.50
C ILE A 29 3.06 14.15 -0.24
N ASN A 30 3.10 14.06 -1.55
CA ASN A 30 1.96 14.32 -2.43
C ASN A 30 1.77 13.13 -3.38
N VAL A 31 0.53 12.64 -3.49
CA VAL A 31 0.15 11.59 -4.44
C VAL A 31 -0.93 12.13 -5.34
N GLY A 32 -0.57 12.42 -6.57
CA GLY A 32 -1.49 12.96 -7.58
C GLY A 32 -2.56 11.95 -7.98
N SER A 33 -3.58 12.47 -8.59
CA SER A 33 -4.73 11.68 -9.05
C SER A 33 -4.34 10.59 -10.03
N GLY A 34 -4.73 9.35 -9.73
CA GLY A 34 -4.43 8.18 -10.56
C GLY A 34 -2.96 7.73 -10.51
N GLU A 35 -2.13 8.33 -9.66
CA GLU A 35 -0.76 7.87 -9.44
C GLU A 35 -0.72 6.61 -8.58
N PHE A 36 0.34 5.83 -8.79
CA PHE A 36 0.71 4.70 -7.94
C PHE A 36 1.97 5.09 -7.18
N ALA A 37 1.80 5.66 -5.98
CA ALA A 37 2.92 6.03 -5.13
C ALA A 37 3.32 4.86 -4.22
N VAL A 38 4.62 4.63 -4.11
CA VAL A 38 5.18 3.57 -3.28
C VAL A 38 6.03 4.15 -2.15
N LEU A 39 5.84 3.64 -0.94
CA LEU A 39 6.72 3.88 0.21
C LEU A 39 7.65 2.68 0.37
N VAL A 40 8.95 2.91 0.28
CA VAL A 40 9.97 1.89 0.50
C VAL A 40 10.94 2.35 1.59
N GLY A 41 11.46 1.42 2.37
CA GLY A 41 12.41 1.72 3.44
C GLY A 41 12.58 0.56 4.41
N PRO A 42 13.54 0.65 5.35
CA PRO A 42 13.84 -0.40 6.31
C PRO A 42 12.63 -0.86 7.13
N SER A 43 12.70 -2.08 7.66
CA SER A 43 11.67 -2.57 8.59
C SER A 43 11.60 -1.69 9.84
N GLY A 44 10.38 -1.37 10.30
CA GLY A 44 10.15 -0.56 11.49
C GLY A 44 10.38 0.95 11.31
N CYS A 45 10.59 1.46 10.10
CA CYS A 45 10.76 2.89 9.83
C CYS A 45 9.47 3.72 9.89
N GLY A 46 8.29 3.09 10.05
CA GLY A 46 7.02 3.80 10.21
C GLY A 46 6.09 3.76 9.00
N LYS A 47 6.36 2.98 7.94
CA LYS A 47 5.52 2.88 6.74
C LYS A 47 4.06 2.53 7.04
N SER A 48 3.83 1.45 7.80
CA SER A 48 2.48 1.03 8.20
C SER A 48 1.82 2.06 9.15
N THR A 49 2.60 2.75 9.98
CA THR A 49 2.10 3.84 10.81
C THR A 49 1.56 4.97 9.94
N LEU A 50 2.33 5.40 8.93
CA LEU A 50 1.89 6.43 7.99
C LEU A 50 0.63 5.98 7.24
N LEU A 51 0.61 4.74 6.75
CA LEU A 51 -0.54 4.20 6.04
C LEU A 51 -1.81 4.16 6.93
N ASN A 52 -1.67 3.78 8.21
CA ASN A 52 -2.78 3.77 9.16
C ASN A 52 -3.32 5.18 9.44
N ILE A 53 -2.45 6.19 9.52
CA ILE A 53 -2.88 7.58 9.66
C ILE A 53 -3.66 8.04 8.42
N VAL A 54 -3.18 7.72 7.21
CA VAL A 54 -3.89 8.03 5.96
C VAL A 54 -5.22 7.28 5.89
N ALA A 55 -5.30 6.03 6.38
CA ALA A 55 -6.55 5.28 6.47
C ALA A 55 -7.54 5.89 7.48
N GLY A 56 -7.06 6.76 8.37
CA GLY A 56 -7.84 7.31 9.48
C GLY A 56 -8.01 6.32 10.65
N LEU A 57 -7.19 5.27 10.69
CA LEU A 57 -7.16 4.27 11.78
C LEU A 57 -6.28 4.74 12.96
N ASP A 58 -5.41 5.72 12.71
CA ASP A 58 -4.60 6.40 13.72
C ASP A 58 -4.56 7.91 13.42
N THR A 59 -4.02 8.71 14.33
CA THR A 59 -3.92 10.16 14.20
C THR A 59 -2.46 10.60 14.22
N CYS A 60 -2.13 11.68 13.50
CA CYS A 60 -0.83 12.35 13.64
C CYS A 60 -0.78 13.23 14.88
N ASP A 61 0.43 13.62 15.27
CA ASP A 61 0.65 14.61 16.30
C ASP A 61 0.16 16.01 15.84
N PRO A 62 -0.14 16.94 16.75
CA PRO A 62 -0.58 18.29 16.40
C PRO A 62 0.39 19.00 15.47
N GLY A 63 -0.14 19.74 14.49
CA GLY A 63 0.61 20.49 13.49
C GLY A 63 0.81 19.76 12.16
N GLY A 64 0.56 18.44 12.09
CA GLY A 64 0.53 17.69 10.85
C GLY A 64 -0.86 17.69 10.21
N GLU A 65 -0.90 17.62 8.88
CA GLU A 65 -2.15 17.54 8.11
C GLU A 65 -2.12 16.37 7.13
N VAL A 66 -3.25 15.67 7.00
CA VAL A 66 -3.47 14.65 5.97
C VAL A 66 -4.76 14.99 5.24
N LEU A 67 -4.65 15.31 3.97
CA LEU A 67 -5.75 15.79 3.15
C LEU A 67 -6.01 14.84 1.98
N LEU A 68 -7.27 14.50 1.76
CA LEU A 68 -7.73 13.82 0.53
C LEU A 68 -8.67 14.78 -0.21
N ASP A 69 -8.33 15.14 -1.44
CA ASP A 69 -9.05 16.16 -2.23
C ASP A 69 -9.20 17.50 -1.46
N GLY A 70 -8.15 17.94 -0.77
CA GLY A 70 -8.15 19.15 0.05
C GLY A 70 -8.98 19.05 1.34
N LYS A 71 -9.56 17.90 1.67
CA LYS A 71 -10.36 17.67 2.89
C LYS A 71 -9.55 16.88 3.90
N GLN A 72 -9.46 17.39 5.12
CA GLN A 72 -8.74 16.73 6.20
C GLN A 72 -9.36 15.38 6.57
N ILE A 73 -8.52 14.35 6.65
CA ILE A 73 -8.88 13.03 7.12
C ILE A 73 -9.02 13.08 8.64
N LYS A 74 -10.22 12.75 9.16
CA LYS A 74 -10.54 12.77 10.60
C LYS A 74 -10.80 11.38 11.19
N GLY A 75 -10.89 10.36 10.32
CA GLY A 75 -11.19 9.00 10.73
C GLY A 75 -11.36 8.07 9.52
N PRO A 76 -11.72 6.80 9.70
CA PRO A 76 -11.98 5.87 8.62
C PRO A 76 -13.11 6.37 7.71
N GLY A 77 -12.99 6.08 6.40
CA GLY A 77 -13.97 6.51 5.41
C GLY A 77 -14.08 5.55 4.23
N ALA A 78 -15.26 5.50 3.60
CA ALA A 78 -15.49 4.66 2.42
C ALA A 78 -14.75 5.15 1.16
N ASP A 79 -14.22 6.37 1.20
CA ASP A 79 -13.40 6.99 0.16
C ASP A 79 -11.98 6.41 0.10
N ARG A 80 -11.55 5.68 1.14
CA ARG A 80 -10.25 5.01 1.23
C ARG A 80 -10.43 3.52 1.46
N GLY A 81 -9.88 2.73 0.55
CA GLY A 81 -9.87 1.28 0.68
C GLY A 81 -8.54 0.79 1.24
N MET A 82 -8.56 -0.01 2.31
CA MET A 82 -7.35 -0.59 2.89
C MET A 82 -7.22 -2.06 2.58
N VAL A 83 -6.06 -2.47 2.06
CA VAL A 83 -5.63 -3.87 1.90
C VAL A 83 -4.49 -4.10 2.88
N PHE A 84 -4.73 -4.93 3.89
CA PHE A 84 -3.76 -5.26 4.94
C PHE A 84 -2.82 -6.38 4.50
N GLN A 85 -1.69 -6.50 5.15
CA GLN A 85 -0.74 -7.60 5.00
C GLN A 85 -1.40 -8.96 5.29
N SER A 86 -2.24 -9.03 6.32
CA SER A 86 -3.13 -10.18 6.55
C SER A 86 -4.44 -9.98 5.77
N TYR A 87 -4.95 -11.01 5.15
CA TYR A 87 -6.08 -10.95 4.19
C TYR A 87 -7.37 -10.39 4.76
N THR A 88 -7.59 -10.45 6.08
CA THR A 88 -8.75 -9.90 6.83
C THR A 88 -10.12 -10.24 6.22
N LEU A 89 -10.25 -11.40 5.56
CA LEU A 89 -11.52 -11.84 4.98
C LEU A 89 -12.51 -12.26 6.06
N PHE A 90 -13.80 -12.08 5.80
CA PHE A 90 -14.86 -12.63 6.64
C PHE A 90 -14.95 -14.14 6.41
N PRO A 91 -14.49 -14.99 7.37
CA PRO A 91 -14.35 -16.42 7.13
C PRO A 91 -15.67 -17.17 6.93
N TRP A 92 -16.79 -16.58 7.36
CA TRP A 92 -18.15 -17.12 7.19
C TRP A 92 -18.86 -16.64 5.92
N LEU A 93 -18.23 -15.76 5.12
CA LEU A 93 -18.76 -15.29 3.84
C LEU A 93 -18.00 -15.93 2.69
N SER A 94 -18.72 -16.32 1.62
CA SER A 94 -18.10 -16.78 0.38
C SER A 94 -17.30 -15.67 -0.30
N VAL A 95 -16.51 -16.01 -1.33
CA VAL A 95 -15.79 -15.05 -2.16
C VAL A 95 -16.72 -13.92 -2.63
N ARG A 96 -17.83 -14.26 -3.28
CA ARG A 96 -18.84 -13.31 -3.73
C ARG A 96 -19.36 -12.43 -2.61
N LYS A 97 -19.75 -13.02 -1.49
CA LYS A 97 -20.31 -12.28 -0.36
C LYS A 97 -19.28 -11.39 0.33
N ASN A 98 -18.00 -11.78 0.38
CA ASN A 98 -16.91 -10.90 0.81
C ASN A 98 -16.84 -9.66 -0.07
N ILE A 99 -16.89 -9.80 -1.39
CA ILE A 99 -16.81 -8.69 -2.35
C ILE A 99 -18.06 -7.81 -2.29
N GLU A 100 -19.23 -8.40 -2.18
CA GLU A 100 -20.52 -7.69 -2.04
C GLU A 100 -20.69 -6.94 -0.72
N PHE A 101 -19.88 -7.26 0.31
CA PHE A 101 -20.11 -6.77 1.67
C PHE A 101 -20.14 -5.25 1.78
N GLY A 102 -19.14 -4.56 1.24
CA GLY A 102 -19.11 -3.10 1.28
C GLY A 102 -20.25 -2.42 0.52
N PRO A 103 -20.52 -2.79 -0.74
CA PRO A 103 -21.70 -2.33 -1.47
C PRO A 103 -23.01 -2.59 -0.72
N SER A 104 -23.15 -3.72 -0.02
CA SER A 104 -24.36 -4.01 0.77
C SER A 104 -24.57 -3.05 1.93
N LEU A 105 -23.51 -2.64 2.62
CA LEU A 105 -23.58 -1.63 3.69
C LEU A 105 -24.02 -0.25 3.16
N ARG A 106 -23.70 0.07 1.92
CA ARG A 106 -24.16 1.30 1.24
C ARG A 106 -25.57 1.16 0.66
N LYS A 107 -26.27 0.06 0.94
CA LYS A 107 -27.63 -0.23 0.46
C LYS A 107 -27.74 -0.28 -1.08
N VAL A 108 -26.66 -0.65 -1.77
CA VAL A 108 -26.67 -0.92 -3.22
C VAL A 108 -27.60 -2.12 -3.48
N SER A 109 -28.42 -2.05 -4.52
CA SER A 109 -29.38 -3.12 -4.86
C SER A 109 -28.67 -4.46 -5.11
N GLU A 110 -29.36 -5.56 -4.87
CA GLU A 110 -28.75 -6.90 -5.04
C GLU A 110 -28.26 -7.16 -6.46
N PRO A 111 -29.01 -6.84 -7.53
CA PRO A 111 -28.51 -7.01 -8.89
C PRO A 111 -27.24 -6.19 -9.19
N GLU A 112 -27.19 -4.94 -8.72
CA GLU A 112 -26.04 -4.05 -8.95
C GLU A 112 -24.80 -4.52 -8.19
N ARG A 113 -24.92 -4.87 -6.88
CA ARG A 113 -23.76 -5.35 -6.12
C ARG A 113 -23.25 -6.70 -6.65
N ARG A 114 -24.16 -7.56 -7.17
CA ARG A 114 -23.78 -8.81 -7.82
C ARG A 114 -22.98 -8.54 -9.09
N ALA A 115 -23.43 -7.62 -9.94
CA ALA A 115 -22.74 -7.23 -11.16
C ALA A 115 -21.32 -6.67 -10.83
N VAL A 116 -21.20 -5.83 -9.79
CA VAL A 116 -19.90 -5.33 -9.31
C VAL A 116 -19.01 -6.48 -8.83
N ALA A 117 -19.55 -7.42 -8.05
CA ALA A 117 -18.79 -8.57 -7.58
C ALA A 117 -18.30 -9.44 -8.75
N GLU A 118 -19.15 -9.74 -9.72
CA GLU A 118 -18.81 -10.54 -10.92
C GLU A 118 -17.71 -9.86 -11.74
N LYS A 119 -17.76 -8.52 -11.91
CA LYS A 119 -16.70 -7.75 -12.55
C LYS A 119 -15.34 -8.03 -11.88
N PHE A 120 -15.25 -7.81 -10.57
CA PHE A 120 -13.98 -7.94 -9.86
C PHE A 120 -13.54 -9.40 -9.67
N ILE A 121 -14.46 -10.37 -9.56
CA ILE A 121 -14.15 -11.80 -9.60
C ILE A 121 -13.43 -12.15 -10.90
N LYS A 122 -13.96 -11.70 -12.03
CA LYS A 122 -13.34 -11.91 -13.35
C LYS A 122 -11.98 -11.21 -13.48
N GLU A 123 -11.88 -9.94 -13.08
CA GLU A 123 -10.65 -9.14 -13.20
C GLU A 123 -9.52 -9.66 -12.29
N THR A 124 -9.86 -10.25 -11.15
CA THR A 124 -8.88 -10.85 -10.23
C THR A 124 -8.65 -12.35 -10.46
N GLY A 125 -9.29 -12.95 -11.48
CA GLY A 125 -9.11 -14.36 -11.83
C GLY A 125 -9.64 -15.32 -10.78
N LEU A 126 -10.79 -15.01 -10.18
CA LEU A 126 -11.49 -15.82 -9.18
C LEU A 126 -12.72 -16.53 -9.75
N THR A 127 -12.89 -16.54 -11.07
CA THR A 127 -14.00 -17.23 -11.74
C THR A 127 -13.97 -18.73 -11.42
N GLY A 128 -15.12 -19.28 -11.01
CA GLY A 128 -15.27 -20.66 -10.56
C GLY A 128 -15.08 -20.87 -9.06
N PHE A 129 -14.74 -19.80 -8.31
CA PHE A 129 -14.54 -19.87 -6.84
C PHE A 129 -15.53 -18.99 -6.07
N GLU A 130 -16.57 -18.49 -6.73
CA GLU A 130 -17.51 -17.49 -6.22
C GLU A 130 -18.15 -17.87 -4.89
N ASP A 131 -18.51 -19.12 -4.75
CA ASP A 131 -19.23 -19.64 -3.59
C ASP A 131 -18.34 -20.32 -2.54
N MET A 132 -17.00 -20.36 -2.80
CA MET A 132 -16.04 -20.91 -1.83
C MET A 132 -15.86 -20.00 -0.63
N LEU A 133 -15.71 -20.62 0.55
CA LEU A 133 -15.30 -19.92 1.78
C LEU A 133 -13.78 -19.69 1.82
N PRO A 134 -13.33 -18.64 2.53
CA PRO A 134 -11.90 -18.34 2.65
C PRO A 134 -11.02 -19.50 3.13
N GLY A 135 -11.56 -20.41 3.94
CA GLY A 135 -10.84 -21.58 4.43
C GLY A 135 -10.34 -22.53 3.33
N GLY A 136 -11.05 -22.59 2.19
CA GLY A 136 -10.71 -23.42 1.03
C GLY A 136 -9.77 -22.75 0.01
N LEU A 137 -9.39 -21.48 0.22
CA LEU A 137 -8.60 -20.71 -0.73
C LEU A 137 -7.11 -20.74 -0.40
N SER A 138 -6.25 -20.71 -1.43
CA SER A 138 -4.81 -20.46 -1.26
C SER A 138 -4.53 -19.04 -0.78
N GLY A 139 -3.32 -18.76 -0.29
CA GLY A 139 -2.90 -17.42 0.14
C GLY A 139 -3.07 -16.36 -0.95
N GLY A 140 -2.62 -16.66 -2.18
CA GLY A 140 -2.79 -15.76 -3.32
C GLY A 140 -4.26 -15.53 -3.68
N MET A 141 -5.12 -16.55 -3.59
CA MET A 141 -6.56 -16.37 -3.81
C MET A 141 -7.21 -15.50 -2.73
N LYS A 142 -6.86 -15.69 -1.46
CA LYS A 142 -7.32 -14.83 -0.36
C LYS A 142 -6.94 -13.37 -0.61
N GLN A 143 -5.73 -13.11 -1.08
CA GLN A 143 -5.28 -11.76 -1.41
C GLN A 143 -6.07 -11.15 -2.57
N ARG A 144 -6.35 -11.94 -3.62
CA ARG A 144 -7.22 -11.50 -4.73
C ARG A 144 -8.62 -11.11 -4.24
N VAL A 145 -9.20 -11.90 -3.33
CA VAL A 145 -10.50 -11.56 -2.73
C VAL A 145 -10.42 -10.26 -1.91
N ALA A 146 -9.35 -10.06 -1.13
CA ALA A 146 -9.17 -8.84 -0.34
C ALA A 146 -9.06 -7.60 -1.24
N ILE A 147 -8.31 -7.67 -2.35
CA ILE A 147 -8.21 -6.60 -3.34
C ILE A 147 -9.57 -6.36 -4.00
N ALA A 148 -10.23 -7.41 -4.51
CA ALA A 148 -11.53 -7.32 -5.16
C ALA A 148 -12.60 -6.71 -4.24
N ARG A 149 -12.65 -7.14 -2.96
CA ARG A 149 -13.55 -6.59 -1.92
C ARG A 149 -13.32 -5.10 -1.72
N THR A 150 -12.07 -4.68 -1.71
CA THR A 150 -11.72 -3.28 -1.50
C THR A 150 -12.12 -2.42 -2.70
N LEU A 151 -11.82 -2.88 -3.92
CA LEU A 151 -12.15 -2.20 -5.16
C LEU A 151 -13.66 -2.13 -5.43
N ALA A 152 -14.44 -3.15 -5.00
CA ALA A 152 -15.90 -3.16 -5.13
C ALA A 152 -16.60 -1.98 -4.41
N ASN A 153 -15.92 -1.34 -3.48
CA ASN A 153 -16.39 -0.12 -2.84
C ASN A 153 -16.17 1.14 -3.68
N SER A 154 -15.52 1.04 -4.84
CA SER A 154 -15.12 2.18 -5.66
C SER A 154 -14.45 3.29 -4.84
N PRO A 155 -13.39 2.95 -4.06
CA PRO A 155 -12.72 3.92 -3.22
C PRO A 155 -12.02 4.96 -4.10
N LYS A 156 -11.90 6.18 -3.61
CA LYS A 156 -11.13 7.24 -4.26
C LYS A 156 -9.62 6.95 -4.19
N MET A 157 -9.20 6.29 -3.12
CA MET A 157 -7.80 5.92 -2.88
C MET A 157 -7.70 4.49 -2.35
N LEU A 158 -6.68 3.78 -2.83
CA LEU A 158 -6.34 2.43 -2.37
C LEU A 158 -5.05 2.49 -1.56
N LEU A 159 -5.12 1.98 -0.33
CA LEU A 159 -4.01 1.88 0.60
C LEU A 159 -3.61 0.41 0.74
N MET A 160 -2.34 0.08 0.56
CA MET A 160 -1.87 -1.30 0.58
C MET A 160 -0.64 -1.45 1.47
N ASP A 161 -0.74 -2.29 2.48
CA ASP A 161 0.35 -2.57 3.43
C ASP A 161 0.95 -3.94 3.14
N GLU A 162 2.10 -3.96 2.48
CA GLU A 162 2.86 -5.17 2.09
C GLU A 162 1.98 -6.32 1.54
N PRO A 163 1.10 -6.06 0.54
CA PRO A 163 0.03 -6.98 0.18
C PRO A 163 0.53 -8.31 -0.41
N PHE A 164 1.81 -8.40 -0.80
CA PHE A 164 2.38 -9.60 -1.40
C PHE A 164 3.49 -10.23 -0.56
N GLY A 165 3.76 -9.70 0.63
CA GLY A 165 4.86 -10.14 1.50
C GLY A 165 4.79 -11.61 1.92
N ALA A 166 3.59 -12.18 2.06
CA ALA A 166 3.38 -13.57 2.46
C ALA A 166 3.32 -14.57 1.29
N LEU A 167 3.50 -14.10 0.03
CA LEU A 167 3.38 -14.93 -1.17
C LEU A 167 4.75 -15.44 -1.63
N ASP A 168 4.77 -16.67 -2.18
CA ASP A 168 5.93 -17.18 -2.91
C ASP A 168 6.20 -16.35 -4.18
N ALA A 169 7.42 -16.45 -4.73
CA ALA A 169 7.87 -15.59 -5.83
C ALA A 169 7.00 -15.69 -7.09
N GLN A 170 6.54 -16.90 -7.45
CA GLN A 170 5.73 -17.11 -8.66
C GLN A 170 4.33 -16.50 -8.48
N THR A 171 3.68 -16.80 -7.35
CA THR A 171 2.37 -16.24 -7.01
C THR A 171 2.43 -14.71 -6.91
N ARG A 172 3.50 -14.16 -6.32
CA ARG A 172 3.75 -12.71 -6.21
C ARG A 172 3.81 -12.07 -7.58
N ALA A 173 4.59 -12.60 -8.52
CA ALA A 173 4.71 -12.06 -9.88
C ALA A 173 3.33 -12.02 -10.60
N VAL A 174 2.53 -13.09 -10.49
CA VAL A 174 1.18 -13.16 -11.05
C VAL A 174 0.26 -12.11 -10.41
N MET A 175 0.39 -11.88 -9.09
CA MET A 175 -0.42 -10.89 -8.36
C MET A 175 -0.05 -9.46 -8.73
N GLN A 176 1.24 -9.16 -8.90
CA GLN A 176 1.72 -7.86 -9.35
C GLN A 176 1.20 -7.52 -10.75
N GLU A 177 1.29 -8.47 -11.67
CA GLU A 177 0.75 -8.30 -13.03
C GLU A 177 -0.76 -8.07 -13.02
N MET A 178 -1.51 -8.85 -12.25
CA MET A 178 -2.95 -8.70 -12.08
C MET A 178 -3.29 -7.32 -11.52
N LEU A 179 -2.64 -6.89 -10.44
CA LEU A 179 -2.90 -5.58 -9.81
C LEU A 179 -2.54 -4.43 -10.76
N SER A 180 -1.43 -4.54 -11.51
CA SER A 180 -1.04 -3.56 -12.51
C SER A 180 -2.12 -3.40 -13.60
N LYS A 181 -2.66 -4.50 -14.13
CA LYS A 181 -3.75 -4.48 -15.13
C LYS A 181 -5.02 -3.84 -14.57
N VAL A 182 -5.41 -4.21 -13.35
CA VAL A 182 -6.58 -3.63 -12.67
C VAL A 182 -6.38 -2.14 -12.45
N TRP A 183 -5.21 -1.72 -11.93
CA TRP A 183 -4.91 -0.31 -11.72
C TRP A 183 -4.90 0.51 -13.01
N GLN A 184 -4.33 -0.01 -14.10
CA GLN A 184 -4.32 0.67 -15.40
C GLN A 184 -5.74 0.92 -15.93
N LYS A 185 -6.69 0.03 -15.62
CA LYS A 185 -8.08 0.13 -16.03
C LYS A 185 -8.88 1.07 -15.13
N GLU A 186 -8.78 0.93 -13.82
CA GLU A 186 -9.57 1.67 -12.85
C GLU A 186 -9.00 3.07 -12.54
N ARG A 187 -7.68 3.26 -12.71
CA ARG A 187 -6.97 4.52 -12.45
C ARG A 187 -7.19 5.08 -11.05
N THR A 188 -7.42 4.21 -10.09
CA THR A 188 -7.52 4.58 -8.68
C THR A 188 -6.17 5.09 -8.17
N THR A 189 -6.15 6.15 -7.38
CA THR A 189 -4.94 6.63 -6.71
C THR A 189 -4.50 5.59 -5.67
N VAL A 190 -3.20 5.25 -5.65
CA VAL A 190 -2.67 4.18 -4.79
C VAL A 190 -1.53 4.71 -3.93
N LEU A 191 -1.57 4.39 -2.63
CA LEU A 191 -0.41 4.45 -1.74
C LEU A 191 -0.08 3.02 -1.30
N PHE A 192 1.08 2.55 -1.72
CA PHE A 192 1.53 1.18 -1.57
C PHE A 192 2.77 1.12 -0.68
N VAL A 193 2.77 0.25 0.30
CA VAL A 193 3.92 0.02 1.19
C VAL A 193 4.55 -1.31 0.87
N THR A 194 5.86 -1.33 0.69
CA THR A 194 6.64 -2.55 0.54
C THR A 194 8.06 -2.36 1.08
N HIS A 195 8.75 -3.47 1.35
CA HIS A 195 10.19 -3.51 1.58
C HIS A 195 10.96 -4.08 0.38
N ASP A 196 10.25 -4.52 -0.67
CA ASP A 196 10.84 -5.09 -1.89
C ASP A 196 11.03 -3.95 -2.93
N ILE A 197 12.30 -3.69 -3.28
CA ILE A 197 12.68 -2.63 -4.21
C ILE A 197 12.19 -2.93 -5.64
N ASP A 198 12.29 -4.17 -6.07
CA ASP A 198 11.86 -4.58 -7.41
C ASP A 198 10.34 -4.39 -7.56
N GLU A 199 9.58 -4.76 -6.52
CA GLU A 199 8.14 -4.52 -6.46
C GLU A 199 7.82 -3.00 -6.50
N ALA A 200 8.55 -2.18 -5.75
CA ALA A 200 8.35 -0.73 -5.75
C ALA A 200 8.53 -0.12 -7.14
N ILE A 201 9.55 -0.57 -7.89
CA ILE A 201 9.83 -0.07 -9.25
C ILE A 201 8.81 -0.62 -10.26
N LEU A 202 8.44 -1.91 -10.16
CA LEU A 202 7.46 -2.52 -11.05
C LEU A 202 6.08 -1.88 -10.95
N MET A 203 5.65 -1.54 -9.74
CA MET A 203 4.30 -1.04 -9.48
C MET A 203 4.21 0.48 -9.52
N GLY A 204 5.23 1.18 -9.00
CA GLY A 204 5.18 2.60 -8.74
C GLY A 204 5.25 3.49 -9.98
N THR A 205 4.57 4.62 -9.94
CA THR A 205 4.82 5.78 -10.82
C THR A 205 5.81 6.74 -10.17
N LYS A 206 5.86 6.72 -8.84
CA LYS A 206 6.84 7.41 -8.00
C LYS A 206 7.13 6.60 -6.74
N ILE A 207 8.33 6.73 -6.21
CA ILE A 207 8.78 6.02 -5.02
C ILE A 207 9.27 7.04 -4.00
N TYR A 208 8.76 6.95 -2.77
CA TYR A 208 9.26 7.69 -1.63
C TYR A 208 10.16 6.76 -0.81
N VAL A 209 11.44 7.07 -0.73
CA VAL A 209 12.40 6.33 0.09
C VAL A 209 12.42 6.91 1.49
N MET A 210 12.16 6.07 2.49
CA MET A 210 12.13 6.46 3.91
C MET A 210 13.43 6.08 4.61
N SER A 211 13.85 6.96 5.52
CA SER A 211 14.94 6.67 6.47
C SER A 211 14.52 5.61 7.50
N ARG A 212 15.47 5.07 8.26
CA ARG A 212 15.16 4.35 9.51
C ARG A 212 14.46 5.28 10.53
N ARG A 213 14.03 4.70 11.66
CA ARG A 213 13.34 5.44 12.73
C ARG A 213 14.22 6.53 13.37
N PRO A 214 13.71 7.76 13.54
CA PRO A 214 12.40 8.22 13.13
C PRO A 214 12.30 8.29 11.60
N GLY A 215 11.17 7.77 11.04
CA GLY A 215 10.97 7.75 9.59
C GLY A 215 10.84 9.16 9.03
N ARG A 216 11.67 9.48 8.04
CA ARG A 216 11.64 10.72 7.25
C ARG A 216 11.65 10.36 5.77
N ILE A 217 11.18 11.23 4.91
CA ILE A 217 11.35 11.05 3.46
C ILE A 217 12.77 11.53 3.09
N LYS A 218 13.61 10.58 2.67
CA LYS A 218 14.96 10.91 2.16
C LYS A 218 14.88 11.49 0.76
N GLN A 219 14.13 10.82 -0.11
CA GLN A 219 14.02 11.22 -1.50
C GLN A 219 12.73 10.70 -2.13
N MET A 220 12.20 11.46 -3.09
CA MET A 220 11.18 11.02 -4.04
C MET A 220 11.85 10.74 -5.37
N ILE A 221 11.62 9.54 -5.93
CA ILE A 221 12.18 9.06 -7.19
C ILE A 221 11.02 8.83 -8.17
N PRO A 222 10.95 9.56 -9.30
CA PRO A 222 9.98 9.27 -10.35
C PRO A 222 10.36 7.97 -11.08
N VAL A 223 9.35 7.14 -11.41
CA VAL A 223 9.57 5.89 -12.15
C VAL A 223 9.14 6.08 -13.60
N ASN A 224 10.08 6.49 -14.43
CA ASN A 224 9.89 6.71 -15.86
C ASN A 224 10.43 5.52 -16.65
N ILE A 225 9.70 4.41 -16.63
CA ILE A 225 10.05 3.21 -17.41
C ILE A 225 9.08 3.08 -18.56
N SER A 226 9.62 3.02 -19.78
CA SER A 226 8.84 2.88 -21.02
C SER A 226 8.39 1.44 -21.21
N GLY A 227 7.16 1.23 -21.73
CA GLY A 227 6.64 -0.06 -22.12
C GLY A 227 5.78 -0.77 -21.06
N GLU A 228 5.48 -2.02 -21.35
CA GLU A 228 4.63 -2.86 -20.51
C GLU A 228 5.41 -3.31 -19.27
N ARG A 229 4.88 -2.99 -18.08
CA ARG A 229 5.50 -3.31 -16.78
C ARG A 229 5.31 -4.79 -16.45
N GLY A 230 6.22 -5.61 -16.91
CA GLY A 230 6.25 -7.04 -16.67
C GLY A 230 7.67 -7.49 -16.27
N HIS A 231 7.83 -8.79 -16.05
CA HIS A 231 9.10 -9.37 -15.60
C HIS A 231 10.32 -9.02 -16.49
N LYS A 232 10.12 -8.79 -17.79
CA LYS A 232 11.19 -8.41 -18.71
C LYS A 232 11.80 -7.03 -18.42
N VAL A 233 11.03 -6.12 -17.86
CA VAL A 233 11.47 -4.75 -17.55
C VAL A 233 12.52 -4.69 -16.44
N THR A 234 12.58 -5.71 -15.58
CA THR A 234 13.54 -5.76 -14.45
C THR A 234 15.00 -5.82 -14.87
N LEU A 235 15.26 -6.13 -16.14
CA LEU A 235 16.59 -6.19 -16.74
C LEU A 235 16.92 -4.94 -17.58
N SER A 236 16.01 -3.98 -17.67
CA SER A 236 16.26 -2.76 -18.43
C SER A 236 17.26 -1.83 -17.72
N PRO A 237 18.05 -1.05 -18.46
CA PRO A 237 18.99 -0.09 -17.87
C PRO A 237 18.31 0.92 -16.95
N GLU A 238 17.11 1.39 -17.33
CA GLU A 238 16.32 2.35 -16.54
C GLU A 238 15.89 1.73 -15.20
N PHE A 239 15.45 0.48 -15.21
CA PHE A 239 15.07 -0.25 -14.00
C PHE A 239 16.27 -0.41 -13.05
N LEU A 240 17.42 -0.85 -13.60
CA LEU A 240 18.64 -1.07 -12.83
C LEU A 240 19.20 0.24 -12.25
N ALA A 241 19.10 1.35 -12.99
CA ALA A 241 19.51 2.66 -12.49
C ALA A 241 18.66 3.13 -11.30
N ILE A 242 17.33 2.99 -11.39
CA ILE A 242 16.42 3.31 -10.28
C ILE A 242 16.69 2.38 -9.08
N LYS A 243 16.88 1.09 -9.33
CA LYS A 243 17.18 0.10 -8.29
C LYS A 243 18.47 0.47 -7.55
N GLN A 244 19.54 0.81 -8.27
CA GLN A 244 20.80 1.23 -7.69
C GLN A 244 20.61 2.47 -6.81
N GLN A 245 19.91 3.49 -7.31
CA GLN A 245 19.65 4.72 -6.55
C GLN A 245 18.91 4.45 -5.23
N ILE A 246 17.89 3.58 -5.25
CA ILE A 246 17.16 3.21 -4.03
C ILE A 246 18.06 2.43 -3.07
N MET A 247 18.85 1.49 -3.60
CA MET A 247 19.78 0.69 -2.78
C MET A 247 20.81 1.56 -2.08
N ASP A 248 21.41 2.53 -2.77
CA ASP A 248 22.40 3.44 -2.20
C ASP A 248 21.78 4.24 -1.03
N LEU A 249 20.56 4.78 -1.21
CA LEU A 249 19.86 5.52 -0.16
C LEU A 249 19.53 4.65 1.07
N ILE A 250 19.18 3.37 0.87
CA ILE A 250 18.89 2.44 1.98
C ILE A 250 20.19 1.98 2.65
N TRP A 251 21.27 1.79 1.88
CA TRP A 251 22.56 1.33 2.38
C TRP A 251 23.22 2.37 3.30
N GLU A 252 23.21 3.65 2.91
CA GLU A 252 23.65 4.77 3.75
C GLU A 252 23.00 4.75 5.16
N GLU A 253 21.71 4.39 5.25
CA GLU A 253 21.01 4.26 6.53
C GLU A 253 21.54 3.11 7.38
N SER A 254 21.96 2.02 6.73
CA SER A 254 22.49 0.83 7.41
C SER A 254 23.91 1.06 7.93
N GLU A 255 24.74 1.77 7.17
CA GLU A 255 26.10 2.14 7.58
C GLU A 255 26.10 3.12 8.75
N GLN A 256 25.24 4.15 8.71
CA GLN A 256 25.08 5.10 9.81
C GLN A 256 24.64 4.39 11.11
N ALA A 257 23.75 3.39 10.99
CA ALA A 257 23.32 2.57 12.14
C ALA A 257 24.49 1.79 12.75
N SER A 258 25.35 1.23 11.93
CA SER A 258 26.49 0.44 12.41
C SER A 258 27.54 1.32 13.09
N MET A 259 27.72 2.57 12.67
CA MET A 259 28.66 3.53 13.28
C MET A 259 28.16 4.02 14.65
N GLU A 260 26.84 4.24 14.79
CA GLU A 260 26.25 4.68 16.08
C GLU A 260 26.34 3.58 17.15
N VAL A 261 26.12 2.30 16.78
CA VAL A 261 26.23 1.17 17.72
C VAL A 261 27.70 0.95 18.17
N ASN A 262 28.67 1.25 17.31
CA ASN A 262 30.08 1.09 17.64
C ASN A 262 30.70 2.33 18.32
N GLY A 263 30.02 3.49 18.31
CA GLY A 263 30.46 4.73 18.93
C GLY A 263 30.10 4.87 20.43
N ASP A 264 29.07 4.17 20.90
CA ASP A 264 28.63 4.21 22.31
C ASP A 264 29.34 3.17 23.20
N GLY A 265 30.41 2.56 22.71
CA GLY A 265 31.19 1.47 23.37
C GLY A 265 32.60 1.85 23.82
N ILE A 266 32.86 3.10 24.24
CA ILE A 266 34.12 3.49 24.92
C ILE A 266 33.79 4.25 26.19
#